data_b1aedc023070936a6d6d1d2d21eefa49
#
_entry.id   b1aedc023070936a6d6d1d2d21eefa49
#
_cell.length_a   1.000
_cell.length_b   1.000
_cell.length_c   1.000
_cell.angle_alpha   90.00
_cell.angle_beta   90.00
_cell.angle_gamma   90.00
#
_symmetry.space_group_name_H-M   'P 1'
#
loop_
_entity.id
_entity.type
_entity.pdbx_description
1 polymer ?
#
loop_
_entity_poly.entity_id
_entity_poly.type
_entity_poly.pdbx_seq_one_letter_code
_entity_poly.pdbx_strand_id
1 'polypeptide(L)'
;MSTIETLRRVLHECRTIAVVGLSPQWHRPSHFVGKYLLAHGYRMVPVNPMATEIIGEPCYPDLRTAATALKTQGITIDMVDCFRKSEDMPPLADDAIAIGAKCLWMQLGVVNEEAAAKARAAGLGVVMDRCVKIEHARLFGGLNWAGVNTRVISAKRPQQLPY
;
A
#
# COMPACT_ATOMS: atom_id res chain seq x y z
N MET A 1 1.45 5.99 16.44
CA MET A 1 0.44 4.91 16.19
C MET A 1 -0.68 5.49 15.34
N SER A 2 -1.04 4.82 14.28
CA SER A 2 -2.09 5.32 13.39
C SER A 2 -3.46 5.04 13.99
N THR A 3 -4.29 6.08 14.11
CA THR A 3 -5.66 5.93 14.60
C THR A 3 -6.58 5.35 13.52
N ILE A 4 -7.72 4.79 13.91
CA ILE A 4 -8.76 4.31 12.98
C ILE A 4 -9.21 5.43 12.02
N GLU A 5 -9.32 6.63 12.51
CA GLU A 5 -9.69 7.81 11.70
C GLU A 5 -8.63 8.12 10.64
N THR A 6 -7.35 8.07 11.02
CA THR A 6 -6.24 8.26 10.08
C THR A 6 -6.24 7.19 9.00
N LEU A 7 -6.40 5.90 9.38
CA LEU A 7 -6.47 4.80 8.44
C LEU A 7 -7.65 4.96 7.47
N ARG A 8 -8.82 5.27 7.99
CA ARG A 8 -10.03 5.47 7.18
C ARG A 8 -9.87 6.62 6.20
N ARG A 9 -9.33 7.74 6.65
CA ARG A 9 -9.08 8.92 5.82
C ARG A 9 -8.10 8.59 4.69
N VAL A 10 -6.94 8.01 5.01
CA VAL A 10 -5.91 7.67 4.04
C VAL A 10 -6.44 6.70 2.97
N LEU A 11 -7.15 5.65 3.38
CA LEU A 11 -7.71 4.66 2.47
C LEU A 11 -8.85 5.23 1.60
N HIS A 12 -9.53 6.27 2.07
CA HIS A 12 -10.57 6.94 1.29
C HIS A 12 -10.00 7.97 0.30
N GLU A 13 -9.02 8.75 0.75
CA GLU A 13 -8.44 9.84 -0.05
C GLU A 13 -7.43 9.37 -1.10
N CYS A 14 -6.66 8.32 -0.80
CA CYS A 14 -5.65 7.78 -1.72
C CYS A 14 -6.30 6.87 -2.75
N ARG A 15 -6.26 7.26 -4.02
CA ARG A 15 -6.87 6.48 -5.11
C ARG A 15 -5.86 5.75 -5.97
N THR A 16 -4.65 6.29 -6.12
CA THR A 16 -3.54 5.68 -6.84
C THR A 16 -2.49 5.22 -5.85
N ILE A 17 -2.24 3.94 -5.82
CA ILE A 17 -1.34 3.28 -4.85
C ILE A 17 -0.21 2.61 -5.60
N ALA A 18 1.02 3.08 -5.39
CA ALA A 18 2.22 2.40 -5.85
C ALA A 18 2.61 1.31 -4.85
N VAL A 19 2.68 0.08 -5.31
CA VAL A 19 3.08 -1.07 -4.49
C VAL A 19 4.54 -1.39 -4.79
N VAL A 20 5.43 -0.94 -3.91
CA VAL A 20 6.88 -1.12 -4.04
C VAL A 20 7.28 -2.48 -3.51
N GLY A 21 7.88 -3.29 -4.37
CA GLY A 21 8.22 -4.68 -4.06
C GLY A 21 7.09 -5.67 -4.35
N LEU A 22 6.12 -5.27 -5.16
CA LEU A 22 5.08 -6.18 -5.64
C LEU A 22 5.70 -7.35 -6.40
N SER A 23 5.40 -8.56 -5.97
CA SER A 23 5.92 -9.78 -6.59
C SER A 23 5.05 -10.24 -7.77
N PRO A 24 5.66 -10.67 -8.88
CA PRO A 24 4.92 -11.33 -9.96
C PRO A 24 4.45 -12.74 -9.60
N GLN A 25 4.97 -13.32 -8.51
CA GLN A 25 4.61 -14.66 -8.08
C GLN A 25 3.26 -14.64 -7.34
N TRP A 26 2.28 -15.36 -7.88
CA TRP A 26 0.89 -15.36 -7.41
C TRP A 26 0.68 -15.75 -5.94
N HIS A 27 1.61 -16.51 -5.36
CA HIS A 27 1.50 -16.98 -3.97
C HIS A 27 2.10 -16.00 -2.94
N ARG A 28 2.73 -14.92 -3.38
CA ARG A 28 3.33 -13.93 -2.47
C ARG A 28 2.28 -13.00 -1.89
N PRO A 29 2.43 -12.59 -0.61
CA PRO A 29 1.50 -11.65 0.04
C PRO A 29 1.31 -10.35 -0.73
N SER A 30 2.36 -9.78 -1.28
CA SER A 30 2.27 -8.54 -2.07
C SER A 30 1.40 -8.70 -3.30
N HIS A 31 1.44 -9.86 -3.95
CA HIS A 31 0.60 -10.16 -5.11
C HIS A 31 -0.89 -10.19 -4.73
N PHE A 32 -1.25 -10.79 -3.60
CA PHE A 32 -2.62 -10.77 -3.09
C PHE A 32 -3.10 -9.36 -2.79
N VAL A 33 -2.24 -8.53 -2.19
CA VAL A 33 -2.56 -7.13 -1.91
C VAL A 33 -2.80 -6.36 -3.21
N GLY A 34 -1.94 -6.53 -4.21
CA GLY A 34 -2.12 -5.88 -5.52
C GLY A 34 -3.45 -6.24 -6.18
N LYS A 35 -3.80 -7.53 -6.19
CA LYS A 35 -5.10 -8.00 -6.71
C LYS A 35 -6.27 -7.42 -5.92
N TYR A 36 -6.16 -7.39 -4.61
CA TYR A 36 -7.20 -6.85 -3.74
C TYR A 36 -7.45 -5.37 -4.03
N LEU A 37 -6.40 -4.57 -4.14
CA LEU A 37 -6.51 -3.14 -4.42
C LEU A 37 -7.21 -2.88 -5.76
N LEU A 38 -6.83 -3.61 -6.81
CA LEU A 38 -7.50 -3.52 -8.12
C LEU A 38 -8.98 -3.88 -8.03
N ALA A 39 -9.31 -4.96 -7.33
CA ALA A 39 -10.69 -5.42 -7.17
C ALA A 39 -11.56 -4.42 -6.39
N HIS A 40 -10.95 -3.54 -5.58
CA HIS A 40 -11.64 -2.56 -4.76
C HIS A 40 -11.58 -1.12 -5.32
N GLY A 41 -11.27 -0.99 -6.61
CA GLY A 41 -11.37 0.28 -7.33
C GLY A 41 -10.18 1.21 -7.19
N TYR A 42 -9.07 0.76 -6.61
CA TYR A 42 -7.83 1.52 -6.60
C TYR A 42 -7.08 1.38 -7.92
N ARG A 43 -6.40 2.43 -8.34
CA ARG A 43 -5.36 2.32 -9.36
C ARG A 43 -4.10 1.80 -8.67
N MET A 44 -3.73 0.57 -8.97
CA MET A 44 -2.55 -0.07 -8.40
C MET A 44 -1.41 0.00 -9.42
N VAL A 45 -0.27 0.52 -8.97
CA VAL A 45 0.93 0.72 -9.78
C VAL A 45 2.05 -0.18 -9.25
N PRO A 46 2.38 -1.27 -9.97
CA PRO A 46 3.49 -2.13 -9.58
C PRO A 46 4.83 -1.43 -9.70
N VAL A 47 5.68 -1.57 -8.68
CA VAL A 47 7.07 -1.10 -8.72
C VAL A 47 7.99 -2.24 -8.33
N ASN A 48 8.72 -2.77 -9.31
CA ASN A 48 9.67 -3.87 -9.14
C ASN A 48 10.67 -3.84 -10.30
N PRO A 49 12.00 -3.82 -10.04
CA PRO A 49 13.01 -3.77 -11.10
C PRO A 49 13.10 -5.06 -11.92
N MET A 50 12.51 -6.15 -11.46
CA MET A 50 12.61 -7.46 -12.08
C MET A 50 11.46 -7.81 -13.04
N ALA A 51 10.49 -6.91 -13.22
CA ALA A 51 9.33 -7.15 -14.08
C ALA A 51 8.93 -5.90 -14.86
N THR A 52 8.28 -6.10 -16.01
CA THR A 52 7.72 -5.01 -16.84
C THR A 52 6.20 -4.94 -16.76
N GLU A 53 5.57 -6.01 -16.30
CA GLU A 53 4.13 -6.12 -16.11
C GLU A 53 3.83 -7.07 -14.95
N ILE A 54 2.91 -6.71 -14.09
CA ILE A 54 2.41 -7.56 -12.99
C ILE A 54 0.90 -7.37 -12.89
N ILE A 55 0.14 -8.46 -12.85
CA ILE A 55 -1.34 -8.45 -12.75
C ILE A 55 -1.99 -7.62 -13.87
N GLY A 56 -1.43 -7.68 -15.08
CA GLY A 56 -1.94 -6.92 -16.21
C GLY A 56 -1.66 -5.41 -16.18
N GLU A 57 -0.93 -4.93 -15.18
CA GLU A 57 -0.57 -3.51 -15.04
C GLU A 57 0.90 -3.28 -15.40
N PRO A 58 1.24 -2.17 -16.08
CA PRO A 58 2.63 -1.82 -16.34
C PRO A 58 3.42 -1.70 -15.03
N CYS A 59 4.59 -2.33 -14.98
CA CYS A 59 5.47 -2.32 -13.82
C CYS A 59 6.70 -1.46 -14.11
N TYR A 60 7.05 -0.62 -13.15
CA TYR A 60 8.17 0.30 -13.26
C TYR A 60 9.33 -0.13 -12.36
N PRO A 61 10.59 0.15 -12.76
CA PRO A 61 11.76 -0.32 -12.00
C PRO A 61 11.91 0.37 -10.64
N ASP A 62 11.44 1.60 -10.51
CA ASP A 62 11.50 2.40 -9.30
C ASP A 62 10.34 3.39 -9.20
N LEU A 63 10.16 3.95 -8.02
CA LEU A 63 9.03 4.82 -7.71
C LEU A 63 9.06 6.13 -8.49
N ARG A 64 10.22 6.73 -8.70
CA ARG A 64 10.35 8.00 -9.44
C ARG A 64 10.05 7.81 -10.92
N THR A 65 10.49 6.72 -11.51
CA THR A 65 10.16 6.36 -12.90
C THR A 65 8.66 6.17 -13.07
N ALA A 66 8.02 5.46 -12.13
CA ALA A 66 6.57 5.30 -12.12
C ALA A 66 5.85 6.65 -12.07
N ALA A 67 6.24 7.53 -11.16
CA ALA A 67 5.64 8.85 -11.00
C ALA A 67 5.79 9.70 -12.27
N THR A 68 6.95 9.69 -12.91
CA THR A 68 7.21 10.41 -14.15
C THR A 68 6.32 9.92 -15.29
N ALA A 69 6.21 8.59 -15.45
CA ALA A 69 5.36 7.99 -16.49
C ALA A 69 3.88 8.31 -16.28
N LEU A 70 3.38 8.24 -15.05
CA LEU A 70 1.99 8.54 -14.73
C LEU A 70 1.65 10.03 -14.86
N LYS A 71 2.60 10.90 -14.58
CA LYS A 71 2.43 12.34 -14.73
C LYS A 71 2.07 12.75 -16.16
N THR A 72 2.60 12.05 -17.16
CA THR A 72 2.26 12.30 -18.58
C THR A 72 0.79 12.00 -18.88
N GLN A 73 0.14 11.19 -18.05
CA GLN A 73 -1.28 10.82 -18.13
C GLN A 73 -2.15 11.66 -17.18
N GLY A 74 -1.58 12.65 -16.50
CA GLY A 74 -2.28 13.46 -15.51
C GLY A 74 -2.59 12.70 -14.20
N ILE A 75 -1.85 11.63 -13.89
CA ILE A 75 -2.07 10.78 -12.72
C ILE A 75 -0.96 11.03 -11.70
N THR A 76 -1.34 11.18 -10.43
CA THR A 76 -0.43 11.33 -9.30
C THR A 76 -0.50 10.10 -8.41
N ILE A 77 0.64 9.64 -7.90
CA ILE A 77 0.67 8.57 -6.88
C ILE A 77 0.34 9.18 -5.53
N ASP A 78 -0.74 8.71 -4.92
CA ASP A 78 -1.22 9.20 -3.63
C ASP A 78 -0.58 8.47 -2.45
N MET A 79 -0.45 7.14 -2.55
CA MET A 79 0.11 6.29 -1.50
C MET A 79 1.26 5.45 -2.04
N VAL A 80 2.29 5.31 -1.23
CA VAL A 80 3.40 4.38 -1.45
C VAL A 80 3.27 3.24 -0.44
N ASP A 81 2.88 2.06 -0.91
CA ASP A 81 2.70 0.85 -0.12
C ASP A 81 3.96 -0.04 -0.24
N CYS A 82 4.65 -0.26 0.88
CA CYS A 82 6.01 -0.77 0.90
C CYS A 82 6.10 -2.22 1.36
N PHE A 83 6.44 -3.10 0.41
CA PHE A 83 6.83 -4.49 0.63
C PHE A 83 8.36 -4.63 0.49
N ARG A 84 9.09 -3.92 1.32
CA ARG A 84 10.55 -3.91 1.35
C ARG A 84 11.02 -4.16 2.77
N LYS A 85 12.32 -4.43 2.93
CA LYS A 85 12.91 -4.55 4.27
C LYS A 85 12.86 -3.22 5.00
N SER A 86 12.76 -3.27 6.32
CA SER A 86 12.72 -2.07 7.16
C SER A 86 13.92 -1.14 6.93
N GLU A 87 15.11 -1.70 6.72
CA GLU A 87 16.34 -0.96 6.43
C GLU A 87 16.35 -0.19 5.10
N ASP A 88 15.49 -0.62 4.15
CA ASP A 88 15.37 0.03 2.82
C ASP A 88 14.42 1.23 2.83
N MET A 89 13.78 1.50 3.95
CA MET A 89 12.70 2.50 4.03
C MET A 89 13.16 3.96 3.94
N PRO A 90 14.32 4.38 4.50
CA PRO A 90 14.70 5.78 4.41
C PRO A 90 14.81 6.34 2.98
N PRO A 91 15.45 5.66 2.00
CA PRO A 91 15.45 6.13 0.61
C PRO A 91 14.05 6.14 -0.01
N LEU A 92 13.18 5.18 0.32
CA LEU A 92 11.80 5.15 -0.17
C LEU A 92 10.98 6.30 0.39
N ALA A 93 11.21 6.71 1.62
CA ALA A 93 10.59 7.90 2.19
C ALA A 93 11.00 9.16 1.42
N ASP A 94 12.28 9.29 1.06
CA ASP A 94 12.76 10.39 0.24
C ASP A 94 12.07 10.42 -1.13
N ASP A 95 11.93 9.27 -1.75
CA ASP A 95 11.23 9.15 -3.04
C ASP A 95 9.74 9.48 -2.92
N ALA A 96 9.07 9.00 -1.89
CA ALA A 96 7.66 9.30 -1.63
C ALA A 96 7.42 10.81 -1.45
N ILE A 97 8.31 11.47 -0.73
CA ILE A 97 8.29 12.93 -0.55
C ILE A 97 8.50 13.64 -1.89
N ALA A 98 9.51 13.22 -2.65
CA ALA A 98 9.87 13.85 -3.92
C ALA A 98 8.76 13.78 -4.97
N ILE A 99 8.00 12.69 -5.00
CA ILE A 99 6.87 12.52 -5.94
C ILE A 99 5.57 13.17 -5.48
N GLY A 100 5.54 13.73 -4.27
CA GLY A 100 4.35 14.39 -3.72
C GLY A 100 3.27 13.44 -3.23
N ALA A 101 3.65 12.24 -2.77
CA ALA A 101 2.70 11.29 -2.18
C ALA A 101 2.04 11.87 -0.91
N LYS A 102 0.84 11.43 -0.61
CA LYS A 102 0.09 11.82 0.60
C LYS A 102 0.34 10.88 1.77
N CYS A 103 0.74 9.64 1.50
CA CYS A 103 0.92 8.61 2.51
C CYS A 103 2.07 7.67 2.17
N LEU A 104 2.85 7.34 3.20
CA LEU A 104 3.82 6.27 3.19
C LEU A 104 3.29 5.13 4.06
N TRP A 105 3.04 3.98 3.45
CA TRP A 105 2.49 2.80 4.12
C TRP A 105 3.53 1.69 4.20
N MET A 106 3.92 1.34 5.42
CA MET A 106 4.82 0.22 5.71
C MET A 106 4.01 -1.00 6.11
N GLN A 107 4.13 -2.07 5.34
CA GLN A 107 3.37 -3.31 5.53
C GLN A 107 3.73 -4.05 6.82
N LEU A 108 3.02 -5.14 7.11
CA LEU A 108 3.31 -6.00 8.28
C LEU A 108 4.79 -6.37 8.34
N GLY A 109 5.40 -6.16 9.50
CA GLY A 109 6.81 -6.42 9.73
C GLY A 109 7.76 -5.34 9.22
N VAL A 110 7.25 -4.28 8.58
CA VAL A 110 8.07 -3.17 8.09
C VAL A 110 7.92 -1.99 9.04
N VAL A 111 8.99 -1.67 9.76
CA VAL A 111 9.06 -0.57 10.72
C VAL A 111 10.37 0.17 10.57
N ASN A 112 10.30 1.49 10.37
CA ASN A 112 11.48 2.35 10.34
C ASN A 112 11.10 3.75 10.85
N GLU A 113 11.54 4.08 12.06
CA GLU A 113 11.20 5.35 12.70
C GLU A 113 11.86 6.56 12.03
N GLU A 114 13.05 6.41 11.48
CA GLU A 114 13.73 7.47 10.71
C GLU A 114 12.92 7.84 9.47
N ALA A 115 12.53 6.85 8.67
CA ALA A 115 11.70 7.06 7.49
C ALA A 115 10.34 7.66 7.87
N ALA A 116 9.73 7.18 8.94
CA ALA A 116 8.47 7.70 9.44
C ALA A 116 8.56 9.17 9.86
N ALA A 117 9.60 9.53 10.62
CA ALA A 117 9.82 10.91 11.06
C ALA A 117 10.04 11.85 9.87
N LYS A 118 10.84 11.41 8.90
CA LYS A 118 11.13 12.14 7.67
C LYS A 118 9.85 12.40 6.85
N ALA A 119 9.06 11.37 6.64
CA ALA A 119 7.79 11.48 5.90
C ALA A 119 6.79 12.39 6.61
N ARG A 120 6.62 12.25 7.93
CA ARG A 120 5.75 13.12 8.73
C ARG A 120 6.19 14.58 8.69
N ALA A 121 7.49 14.85 8.79
CA ALA A 121 8.03 16.21 8.70
C ALA A 121 7.73 16.87 7.35
N ALA A 122 7.63 16.07 6.28
CA ALA A 122 7.26 16.53 4.94
C ALA A 122 5.73 16.60 4.72
N GLY A 123 4.92 16.28 5.73
CA GLY A 123 3.46 16.37 5.67
C GLY A 123 2.75 15.10 5.19
N LEU A 124 3.44 13.97 5.02
CA LEU A 124 2.82 12.72 4.66
C LEU A 124 2.15 12.05 5.87
N GLY A 125 1.02 11.39 5.64
CA GLY A 125 0.53 10.39 6.56
C GLY A 125 1.46 9.18 6.58
N VAL A 126 1.66 8.57 7.74
CA VAL A 126 2.51 7.38 7.88
C VAL A 126 1.76 6.28 8.60
N VAL A 127 1.79 5.10 8.02
CA VAL A 127 1.30 3.86 8.62
C VAL A 127 2.44 2.86 8.66
N MET A 128 2.65 2.19 9.79
CA MET A 128 3.69 1.19 9.97
C MET A 128 3.11 -0.11 10.51
N ASP A 129 3.73 -1.24 10.08
CA ASP A 129 3.41 -2.58 10.59
C ASP A 129 1.94 -2.94 10.45
N ARG A 130 1.34 -2.59 9.31
CA ARG A 130 -0.06 -2.94 9.00
C ARG A 130 -0.21 -3.37 7.54
N CYS A 131 -1.05 -4.36 7.29
CA CYS A 131 -1.41 -4.77 5.94
C CYS A 131 -2.55 -3.89 5.41
N VAL A 132 -2.32 -3.22 4.30
CA VAL A 132 -3.32 -2.32 3.68
C VAL A 132 -4.61 -3.06 3.31
N LYS A 133 -4.51 -4.29 2.82
CA LYS A 133 -5.64 -5.16 2.51
C LYS A 133 -6.48 -5.45 3.76
N ILE A 134 -5.82 -5.84 4.85
CA ILE A 134 -6.50 -6.18 6.11
C ILE A 134 -7.21 -4.95 6.68
N GLU A 135 -6.54 -3.81 6.72
CA GLU A 135 -7.11 -2.58 7.24
C GLU A 135 -8.29 -2.08 6.39
N HIS A 136 -8.18 -2.15 5.07
CA HIS A 136 -9.28 -1.81 4.18
C HIS A 136 -10.48 -2.74 4.37
N ALA A 137 -10.25 -4.05 4.39
CA ALA A 137 -11.33 -5.03 4.61
C ALA A 137 -12.02 -4.86 5.96
N ARG A 138 -11.26 -4.52 7.00
CA ARG A 138 -11.78 -4.27 8.34
C ARG A 138 -12.64 -3.01 8.40
N LEU A 139 -12.23 -1.93 7.73
CA LEU A 139 -12.90 -0.62 7.80
C LEU A 139 -14.04 -0.47 6.79
N PHE A 140 -13.92 -1.08 5.62
CA PHE A 140 -14.86 -0.93 4.52
C PHE A 140 -15.53 -2.25 4.08
N GLY A 141 -15.10 -3.38 4.64
CA GLY A 141 -15.70 -4.67 4.37
C GLY A 141 -17.04 -4.85 5.09
N GLY A 142 -17.94 -5.66 4.53
CA GLY A 142 -19.28 -5.87 5.05
C GLY A 142 -19.36 -6.44 6.48
N LEU A 143 -18.31 -7.13 6.94
CA LEU A 143 -18.25 -7.68 8.31
C LEU A 143 -18.23 -6.59 9.38
N ASN A 144 -17.56 -5.47 9.10
CA ASN A 144 -17.54 -4.33 10.03
C ASN A 144 -18.93 -3.67 10.13
N TRP A 145 -19.66 -3.65 9.04
CA TRP A 145 -21.03 -3.12 8.98
C TRP A 145 -22.02 -3.96 9.79
N ALA A 146 -21.79 -5.28 9.83
CA ALA A 146 -22.57 -6.22 10.63
C ALA A 146 -22.16 -6.24 12.14
N GLY A 147 -21.23 -5.40 12.55
CA GLY A 147 -20.74 -5.35 13.94
C GLY A 147 -19.80 -6.52 14.31
N VAL A 148 -19.38 -7.31 13.35
CA VAL A 148 -18.45 -8.43 13.58
C VAL A 148 -17.02 -7.92 13.49
N ASN A 149 -16.44 -7.66 14.64
CA ASN A 149 -15.01 -7.35 14.76
C ASN A 149 -14.31 -8.49 15.51
N THR A 150 -13.73 -9.39 14.77
CA THR A 150 -13.05 -10.57 15.36
C THR A 150 -11.73 -10.21 16.03
N ARG A 151 -11.20 -9.00 15.82
CA ARG A 151 -9.85 -8.56 16.24
C ARG A 151 -8.73 -9.49 15.76
N VAL A 152 -9.05 -10.47 14.95
CA VAL A 152 -8.06 -11.40 14.38
C VAL A 152 -7.54 -10.78 13.08
N ILE A 153 -6.28 -10.36 13.11
CA ILE A 153 -5.56 -9.90 11.92
C ILE A 153 -4.89 -11.15 11.34
N SER A 154 -5.49 -11.69 10.27
CA SER A 154 -4.92 -12.83 9.55
C SER A 154 -4.81 -12.55 8.07
N ALA A 155 -3.62 -12.73 7.51
CA ALA A 155 -3.40 -12.71 6.07
C ALA A 155 -3.79 -14.04 5.40
N LYS A 156 -4.15 -15.05 6.19
CA LYS A 156 -4.58 -16.36 5.66
C LYS A 156 -5.98 -16.23 5.06
N ARG A 157 -6.13 -16.78 3.87
CA ARG A 157 -7.45 -16.93 3.25
C ARG A 157 -8.31 -17.83 4.15
N PRO A 158 -9.56 -17.46 4.49
CA PRO A 158 -10.47 -18.36 5.18
C PRO A 158 -10.61 -19.64 4.36
N GLN A 159 -10.44 -20.79 5.00
CA GLN A 159 -10.60 -22.08 4.32
C GLN A 159 -12.06 -22.40 3.98
N GLN A 160 -12.99 -21.69 4.61
CA GLN A 160 -14.43 -21.75 4.33
C GLN A 160 -14.99 -20.33 4.39
N LEU A 161 -15.72 -19.94 3.38
CA LEU A 161 -16.53 -18.73 3.43
C LEU A 161 -17.74 -19.02 4.32
N PRO A 162 -18.02 -18.17 5.33
CA PRO A 162 -19.29 -18.28 6.02
C PRO A 162 -20.43 -17.97 5.05
N TYR A 163 -21.36 -18.86 4.91
CA TYR A 163 -22.57 -18.66 4.13
C TYR A 163 -23.52 -17.71 4.86
#